data_af560067ce2d33cd048f5b0b7b424b98
#
_entry.id   af560067ce2d33cd048f5b0b7b424b98
#
_cell.length_a   1.000
_cell.length_b   1.000
_cell.length_c   1.000
_cell.angle_alpha   90.00
_cell.angle_beta   90.00
_cell.angle_gamma   90.00
#
_symmetry.space_group_name_H-M   'P 1'
#
loop_
_entity.id
_entity.type
_entity.pdbx_description
1 polymer ?
#
loop_
_entity_poly.entity_id
_entity_poly.type
_entity_poly.pdbx_seq_one_letter_code
_entity_poly.pdbx_strand_id
1 'polypeptide(L)'
;TEHGEFLIDPHAITWIMENVKTSMFNTKRSYIYNKAFSVWSKNAVGTVRQPKNVKCSKKPLKIFNNIRDWAEQRGLYTEGDAKTQLIKLQEEMGELAKATLENDKPEVIDAIGDMVVVLTNLAHLNGVHIETCIAEAYKVISKRTGKMVNGTFVKDAD
;
A
#
# COMPACT_ATOMS: atom_id res chain seq x y z
N THR A 1 38.39 -17.02 0.19
CA THR A 1 37.14 -16.36 -0.28
C THR A 1 36.03 -16.80 0.66
N GLU A 2 35.85 -15.99 1.71
CA GLU A 2 34.87 -16.25 2.75
C GLU A 2 33.53 -15.62 2.36
N HIS A 3 32.53 -16.44 2.19
CA HIS A 3 31.16 -15.99 2.09
C HIS A 3 30.67 -15.65 3.49
N GLY A 4 30.64 -14.36 3.84
CA GLY A 4 30.07 -13.89 5.07
C GLY A 4 28.57 -14.15 5.10
N GLU A 5 28.14 -15.16 5.86
CA GLU A 5 26.75 -15.28 6.28
C GLU A 5 26.47 -14.12 7.24
N PHE A 6 25.61 -13.18 6.82
CA PHE A 6 25.05 -12.20 7.72
C PHE A 6 24.02 -12.90 8.61
N LEU A 7 24.46 -13.34 9.77
CA LEU A 7 23.55 -13.75 10.84
C LEU A 7 22.81 -12.49 11.33
N ILE A 8 21.52 -12.45 11.07
CA ILE A 8 20.65 -11.45 11.69
C ILE A 8 20.66 -11.76 13.18
N ASP A 9 21.09 -10.77 13.98
CA ASP A 9 21.11 -10.89 15.44
C ASP A 9 19.73 -11.34 15.95
N PRO A 10 19.63 -12.51 16.60
CA PRO A 10 18.36 -13.02 17.14
C PRO A 10 17.68 -12.03 18.10
N HIS A 11 18.44 -11.21 18.81
CA HIS A 11 17.92 -10.16 19.69
C HIS A 11 17.24 -9.03 18.93
N ALA A 12 17.76 -8.66 17.75
CA ALA A 12 17.12 -7.66 16.88
C ALA A 12 15.77 -8.18 16.35
N ILE A 13 15.68 -9.46 15.99
CA ILE A 13 14.41 -10.09 15.56
C ILE A 13 13.43 -10.15 16.74
N THR A 14 13.88 -10.56 17.91
CA THR A 14 13.04 -10.65 19.11
C THR A 14 12.52 -9.26 19.49
N TRP A 15 13.38 -8.25 19.48
CA TRP A 15 12.98 -6.87 19.77
C TRP A 15 11.94 -6.35 18.76
N ILE A 16 12.12 -6.63 17.47
CA ILE A 16 11.16 -6.27 16.41
C ILE A 16 9.84 -6.98 16.64
N MET A 17 9.85 -8.27 16.94
CA MET A 17 8.64 -9.07 17.15
C MET A 17 7.88 -8.67 18.41
N GLU A 18 8.56 -8.37 19.50
CA GLU A 18 7.95 -7.92 20.75
C GLU A 18 7.35 -6.52 20.61
N ASN A 19 8.02 -5.63 19.89
CA ASN A 19 7.53 -4.28 19.67
C ASN A 19 6.45 -4.17 18.57
N VAL A 20 6.35 -5.13 17.66
CA VAL A 20 5.27 -5.24 16.66
C VAL A 20 4.00 -5.86 17.27
N LYS A 21 4.12 -6.77 18.26
CA LYS A 21 2.96 -7.41 18.89
C LYS A 21 2.07 -6.47 19.73
N THR A 22 2.60 -5.35 20.20
CA THR A 22 1.88 -4.47 21.14
C THR A 22 1.09 -3.32 20.53
N SER A 23 1.08 -3.14 19.21
CA SER A 23 0.25 -2.09 18.60
C SER A 23 0.08 -2.29 17.10
N MET A 24 -1.01 -2.91 16.70
CA MET A 24 -1.45 -3.00 15.31
C MET A 24 -1.98 -1.66 14.75
N PHE A 25 -1.93 -0.57 15.51
CA PHE A 25 -2.55 0.73 15.17
C PHE A 25 -1.61 1.93 15.28
N ASN A 26 -0.28 1.76 15.20
CA ASN A 26 0.61 2.90 15.31
C ASN A 26 1.44 3.08 14.02
N THR A 27 1.00 4.01 13.17
CA THR A 27 1.63 4.41 11.89
C THR A 27 3.12 4.75 12.01
N LYS A 28 3.57 5.28 13.14
CA LYS A 28 4.99 5.55 13.41
C LYS A 28 5.87 4.30 13.38
N ARG A 29 5.33 3.12 13.73
CA ARG A 29 6.08 1.86 13.73
C ARG A 29 6.26 1.27 12.34
N SER A 30 5.27 1.41 11.47
CA SER A 30 5.40 1.01 10.06
C SER A 30 6.51 1.80 9.36
N TYR A 31 6.64 3.09 9.67
CA TYR A 31 7.70 3.94 9.16
C TYR A 31 9.11 3.48 9.60
N ILE A 32 9.28 3.11 10.89
CA ILE A 32 10.56 2.62 11.42
C ILE A 32 10.94 1.29 10.75
N TYR A 33 9.99 0.38 10.55
CA TYR A 33 10.21 -0.89 9.87
C TYR A 33 10.64 -0.69 8.42
N ASN A 34 9.94 0.17 7.67
CA ASN A 34 10.26 0.48 6.29
C ASN A 34 11.61 1.21 6.14
N LYS A 35 11.97 2.06 7.11
CA LYS A 35 13.27 2.73 7.14
C LYS A 35 14.41 1.76 7.43
N ALA A 36 14.23 0.84 8.37
CA ALA A 36 15.20 -0.20 8.69
C ALA A 36 15.40 -1.14 7.49
N PHE A 37 14.32 -1.55 6.82
CA PHE A 37 14.36 -2.37 5.62
C PHE A 37 15.03 -1.65 4.43
N SER A 38 14.77 -0.35 4.25
CA SER A 38 15.40 0.47 3.22
C SER A 38 16.91 0.65 3.43
N VAL A 39 17.34 0.81 4.67
CA VAL A 39 18.78 0.89 5.01
C VAL A 39 19.46 -0.47 4.79
N TRP A 40 18.80 -1.55 5.20
CA TRP A 40 19.31 -2.90 5.00
C TRP A 40 19.43 -3.26 3.52
N SER A 41 18.43 -2.94 2.70
CA SER A 41 18.43 -3.24 1.26
C SER A 41 19.49 -2.46 0.46
N LYS A 42 19.91 -1.28 0.94
CA LYS A 42 20.98 -0.48 0.32
C LYS A 42 22.38 -0.99 0.64
N ASN A 43 22.54 -1.68 1.77
CA ASN A 43 23.85 -2.17 2.23
C ASN A 43 24.06 -3.66 1.90
N ALA A 44 23.06 -4.35 1.39
CA ALA A 44 23.16 -5.74 0.95
C ALA A 44 23.80 -5.79 -0.46
N VAL A 45 25.12 -5.78 -0.52
CA VAL A 45 25.87 -6.12 -1.73
C VAL A 45 25.90 -7.65 -1.84
N GLY A 46 24.86 -8.22 -2.39
CA GLY A 46 24.76 -9.63 -2.65
C GLY A 46 23.43 -9.94 -3.35
N THR A 47 23.45 -10.82 -4.33
CA THR A 47 22.24 -11.32 -4.98
C THR A 47 21.32 -11.95 -3.94
N VAL A 48 20.29 -11.23 -3.52
CA VAL A 48 19.21 -11.79 -2.73
C VAL A 48 18.57 -12.89 -3.56
N ARG A 49 18.91 -14.15 -3.29
CA ARG A 49 18.14 -15.28 -3.80
C ARG A 49 16.72 -15.11 -3.26
N GLN A 50 15.80 -14.78 -4.13
CA GLN A 50 14.38 -14.84 -3.81
C GLN A 50 14.09 -16.25 -3.22
N PRO A 51 13.48 -16.36 -2.06
CA PRO A 51 13.11 -17.66 -1.51
C PRO A 51 12.20 -18.35 -2.52
N LYS A 52 12.70 -19.45 -3.11
CA LYS A 52 11.90 -20.33 -3.96
C LYS A 52 10.75 -20.84 -3.09
N ASN A 53 9.51 -20.46 -3.43
CA ASN A 53 8.25 -20.83 -2.76
C ASN A 53 7.78 -19.89 -1.62
N VAL A 54 7.76 -18.58 -1.81
CA VAL A 54 6.72 -17.79 -1.18
C VAL A 54 5.43 -18.14 -1.92
N LYS A 55 4.67 -19.09 -1.41
CA LYS A 55 3.26 -19.27 -1.77
C LYS A 55 2.59 -17.96 -1.39
N CYS A 56 2.40 -17.07 -2.36
CA CYS A 56 1.51 -15.93 -2.20
C CYS A 56 0.17 -16.51 -1.75
N SER A 57 -0.15 -16.34 -0.47
CA SER A 57 -1.42 -16.82 0.05
C SER A 57 -2.50 -16.06 -0.73
N LYS A 58 -3.25 -16.76 -1.59
CA LYS A 58 -4.37 -16.25 -2.37
C LYS A 58 -5.57 -15.84 -1.49
N LYS A 59 -5.33 -15.48 -0.24
CA LYS A 59 -6.36 -14.89 0.61
C LYS A 59 -6.52 -13.43 0.18
N PRO A 60 -7.72 -13.00 -0.24
CA PRO A 60 -7.98 -11.59 -0.49
C PRO A 60 -7.48 -10.79 0.71
N LEU A 61 -6.87 -9.64 0.45
CA LEU A 61 -6.33 -8.79 1.50
C LEU A 61 -7.48 -8.48 2.47
N LYS A 62 -7.42 -9.07 3.65
CA LYS A 62 -8.45 -8.97 4.69
C LYS A 62 -8.79 -7.50 5.02
N ILE A 63 -7.86 -6.59 4.71
CA ILE A 63 -8.03 -5.16 4.96
C ILE A 63 -9.21 -4.55 4.19
N PHE A 64 -9.43 -4.91 2.92
CA PHE A 64 -10.57 -4.38 2.16
C PHE A 64 -11.92 -4.86 2.71
N ASN A 65 -11.98 -6.10 3.23
CA ASN A 65 -13.17 -6.57 3.94
C ASN A 65 -13.40 -5.77 5.23
N ASN A 66 -12.33 -5.52 6.00
CA ASN A 66 -12.45 -4.72 7.23
C ASN A 66 -12.92 -3.29 6.93
N ILE A 67 -12.50 -2.69 5.82
CA ILE A 67 -12.97 -1.36 5.38
C ILE A 67 -14.46 -1.42 5.05
N ARG A 68 -14.91 -2.43 4.30
CA ARG A 68 -16.34 -2.61 3.97
C ARG A 68 -17.18 -2.84 5.22
N ASP A 69 -16.75 -3.70 6.12
CA ASP A 69 -17.44 -3.97 7.39
C ASP A 69 -17.55 -2.71 8.26
N TRP A 70 -16.48 -1.91 8.28
CA TRP A 70 -16.45 -0.63 8.97
C TRP A 70 -17.45 0.39 8.37
N ALA A 71 -17.51 0.47 7.05
CA ALA A 71 -18.41 1.37 6.34
C ALA A 71 -19.88 0.96 6.49
N GLU A 72 -20.17 -0.34 6.41
CA GLU A 72 -21.51 -0.92 6.64
C GLU A 72 -22.04 -0.60 8.03
N GLN A 73 -21.21 -0.83 9.06
CA GLN A 73 -21.57 -0.53 10.46
C GLN A 73 -21.88 0.95 10.70
N ARG A 74 -21.43 1.85 9.84
CA ARG A 74 -21.68 3.30 9.92
C ARG A 74 -22.78 3.79 8.99
N GLY A 75 -23.46 2.88 8.33
CA GLY A 75 -24.55 3.22 7.42
C GLY A 75 -24.11 3.86 6.10
N LEU A 76 -22.79 3.81 5.76
CA LEU A 76 -22.29 4.46 4.57
C LEU A 76 -22.91 3.88 3.28
N TYR A 77 -23.26 2.61 3.30
CA TYR A 77 -23.87 1.94 2.14
C TYR A 77 -25.39 2.04 2.10
N THR A 78 -26.04 2.46 3.20
CA THR A 78 -27.49 2.65 3.30
C THR A 78 -27.89 4.11 3.18
N GLU A 79 -27.07 5.04 3.69
CA GLU A 79 -27.35 6.48 3.73
C GLU A 79 -26.42 7.31 2.83
N GLY A 80 -25.25 6.75 2.46
CA GLY A 80 -24.29 7.40 1.57
C GLY A 80 -24.57 7.13 0.10
N ASP A 81 -23.87 7.84 -0.77
CA ASP A 81 -23.99 7.71 -2.23
C ASP A 81 -22.63 7.84 -2.93
N ALA A 82 -22.55 7.33 -4.16
CA ALA A 82 -21.32 7.32 -4.95
C ALA A 82 -20.82 8.73 -5.33
N LYS A 83 -21.70 9.71 -5.49
CA LYS A 83 -21.32 11.08 -5.85
C LYS A 83 -20.62 11.77 -4.69
N THR A 84 -21.15 11.62 -3.49
CA THR A 84 -20.54 12.13 -2.25
C THR A 84 -19.17 11.48 -2.01
N GLN A 85 -19.05 10.17 -2.22
CA GLN A 85 -17.76 9.49 -2.12
C GLN A 85 -16.76 9.97 -3.17
N LEU A 86 -17.19 10.32 -4.38
CA LEU A 86 -16.30 10.92 -5.38
C LEU A 86 -15.79 12.29 -4.96
N ILE A 87 -16.64 13.12 -4.35
CA ILE A 87 -16.22 14.43 -3.81
C ILE A 87 -15.23 14.23 -2.67
N LYS A 88 -15.49 13.28 -1.77
CA LYS A 88 -14.58 12.93 -0.68
C LYS A 88 -13.21 12.50 -1.21
N LEU A 89 -13.17 11.70 -2.29
CA LEU A 89 -11.92 11.33 -2.93
C LEU A 89 -11.11 12.55 -3.43
N GLN A 90 -11.77 13.59 -3.92
CA GLN A 90 -11.09 14.81 -4.35
C GLN A 90 -10.52 15.61 -3.17
N GLU A 91 -11.19 15.60 -2.04
CA GLU A 91 -10.70 16.18 -0.79
C GLU A 91 -9.40 15.49 -0.36
N GLU A 92 -9.40 14.14 -0.25
CA GLU A 92 -8.21 13.37 0.12
C GLU A 92 -7.06 13.55 -0.89
N MET A 93 -7.38 13.70 -2.17
CA MET A 93 -6.37 14.01 -3.19
C MET A 93 -5.75 15.40 -2.99
N GLY A 94 -6.53 16.36 -2.53
CA GLY A 94 -6.04 17.69 -2.16
C GLY A 94 -5.08 17.66 -0.97
N GLU A 95 -5.40 16.87 0.05
CA GLU A 95 -4.55 16.65 1.23
C GLU A 95 -3.25 15.95 0.83
N LEU A 96 -3.33 14.91 -0.01
CA LEU A 96 -2.14 14.24 -0.56
C LEU A 96 -1.24 15.20 -1.35
N ALA A 97 -1.84 16.08 -2.17
CA ALA A 97 -1.08 17.05 -2.94
C ALA A 97 -0.34 18.04 -2.03
N LYS A 98 -1.02 18.56 -1.01
CA LYS A 98 -0.42 19.43 0.01
C LYS A 98 0.72 18.74 0.75
N ALA A 99 0.47 17.56 1.31
CA ALA A 99 1.46 16.80 2.06
C ALA A 99 2.70 16.46 1.20
N THR A 100 2.49 16.19 -0.10
CA THR A 100 3.57 15.93 -1.05
C THR A 100 4.44 17.18 -1.27
N LEU A 101 3.83 18.35 -1.45
CA LEU A 101 4.54 19.62 -1.64
C LEU A 101 5.32 20.03 -0.39
N GLU A 102 4.76 19.78 0.79
CA GLU A 102 5.38 20.07 2.09
C GLU A 102 6.42 19.01 2.51
N ASN A 103 6.55 17.92 1.75
CA ASN A 103 7.39 16.76 2.09
C ASN A 103 7.02 16.13 3.45
N ASP A 104 5.76 16.23 3.86
CA ASP A 104 5.24 15.62 5.07
C ASP A 104 4.91 14.14 4.85
N LYS A 105 5.88 13.27 5.14
CA LYS A 105 5.73 11.83 4.92
C LYS A 105 4.65 11.16 5.77
N PRO A 106 4.47 11.48 7.06
CA PRO A 106 3.35 10.98 7.83
C PRO A 106 1.99 11.28 7.18
N GLU A 107 1.78 12.51 6.76
CA GLU A 107 0.56 12.96 6.12
C GLU A 107 0.35 12.35 4.74
N VAL A 108 1.43 12.18 3.96
CA VAL A 108 1.37 11.43 2.68
C VAL A 108 0.90 9.99 2.88
N ILE A 109 1.33 9.32 3.96
CA ILE A 109 0.91 7.94 4.24
C ILE A 109 -0.58 7.90 4.60
N ASP A 110 -1.03 8.85 5.39
CA ASP A 110 -2.42 8.97 5.84
C ASP A 110 -3.34 9.25 4.64
N ALA A 111 -3.07 10.29 3.88
CA ALA A 111 -3.85 10.68 2.71
C ALA A 111 -3.93 9.56 1.64
N ILE A 112 -2.83 8.82 1.38
CA ILE A 112 -2.89 7.65 0.48
C ILE A 112 -3.80 6.57 1.06
N GLY A 113 -3.76 6.33 2.36
CA GLY A 113 -4.62 5.39 3.05
C GLY A 113 -6.09 5.76 2.91
N ASP A 114 -6.41 7.02 3.16
CA ASP A 114 -7.78 7.54 3.10
C ASP A 114 -8.34 7.51 1.68
N MET A 115 -7.55 7.86 0.67
CA MET A 115 -7.93 7.67 -0.73
C MET A 115 -8.30 6.22 -1.03
N VAL A 116 -7.54 5.24 -0.54
CA VAL A 116 -7.82 3.81 -0.76
C VAL A 116 -9.09 3.39 -0.03
N VAL A 117 -9.34 3.89 1.18
CA VAL A 117 -10.59 3.65 1.93
C VAL A 117 -11.79 4.20 1.15
N VAL A 118 -11.71 5.46 0.70
CA VAL A 118 -12.78 6.09 -0.09
C VAL A 118 -13.01 5.37 -1.41
N LEU A 119 -11.95 4.98 -2.14
CA LEU A 119 -12.06 4.20 -3.37
C LEU A 119 -12.69 2.82 -3.15
N THR A 120 -12.40 2.17 -2.01
CA THR A 120 -13.01 0.89 -1.65
C THR A 120 -14.53 1.03 -1.47
N ASN A 121 -14.95 2.09 -0.79
CA ASN A 121 -16.37 2.39 -0.56
C ASN A 121 -17.06 2.82 -1.85
N LEU A 122 -16.42 3.65 -2.67
CA LEU A 122 -16.94 4.07 -3.96
C LEU A 122 -17.14 2.87 -4.91
N ALA A 123 -16.19 1.93 -4.94
CA ALA A 123 -16.33 0.70 -5.71
C ALA A 123 -17.54 -0.12 -5.24
N HIS A 124 -17.71 -0.29 -3.92
CA HIS A 124 -18.84 -1.03 -3.32
C HIS A 124 -20.19 -0.39 -3.70
N LEU A 125 -20.30 0.94 -3.58
CA LEU A 125 -21.51 1.68 -3.95
C LEU A 125 -21.86 1.59 -5.44
N ASN A 126 -20.88 1.29 -6.29
CA ASN A 126 -21.06 0.99 -7.72
C ASN A 126 -21.24 -0.51 -8.01
N GLY A 127 -21.42 -1.35 -6.99
CA GLY A 127 -21.68 -2.78 -7.13
C GLY A 127 -20.47 -3.61 -7.55
N VAL A 128 -19.24 -3.10 -7.35
CA VAL A 128 -17.99 -3.80 -7.69
C VAL A 128 -17.04 -3.83 -6.49
N HIS A 129 -16.11 -4.77 -6.51
CA HIS A 129 -15.03 -4.83 -5.52
C HIS A 129 -13.79 -4.11 -6.04
N ILE A 130 -13.13 -3.33 -5.17
CA ILE A 130 -11.89 -2.62 -5.51
C ILE A 130 -10.80 -3.58 -5.99
N GLU A 131 -10.73 -4.78 -5.42
CA GLU A 131 -9.79 -5.83 -5.82
C GLU A 131 -9.99 -6.24 -7.29
N THR A 132 -11.23 -6.30 -7.75
CA THR A 132 -11.57 -6.58 -9.15
C THR A 132 -11.11 -5.43 -10.04
N CYS A 133 -11.38 -4.18 -9.64
CA CYS A 133 -10.95 -3.00 -10.39
C CYS A 133 -9.43 -2.97 -10.56
N ILE A 134 -8.68 -3.23 -9.48
CA ILE A 134 -7.22 -3.29 -9.51
C ILE A 134 -6.73 -4.42 -10.42
N ALA A 135 -7.34 -5.61 -10.34
CA ALA A 135 -6.95 -6.76 -11.15
C ALA A 135 -7.18 -6.50 -12.65
N GLU A 136 -8.30 -5.91 -13.03
CA GLU A 136 -8.61 -5.56 -14.43
C GLU A 136 -7.65 -4.48 -14.95
N ALA A 137 -7.39 -3.43 -14.18
CA ALA A 137 -6.42 -2.42 -14.53
C ALA A 137 -5.02 -3.03 -14.73
N TYR A 138 -4.60 -3.93 -13.83
CA TYR A 138 -3.31 -4.60 -13.90
C TYR A 138 -3.16 -5.48 -15.14
N LYS A 139 -4.21 -6.19 -15.56
CA LYS A 139 -4.21 -6.98 -16.82
C LYS A 139 -3.85 -6.13 -18.05
N VAL A 140 -4.26 -4.86 -18.03
CA VAL A 140 -3.98 -3.92 -19.12
C VAL A 140 -2.57 -3.35 -18.99
N ILE A 141 -2.24 -2.77 -17.83
CA ILE A 141 -0.96 -2.07 -17.64
C ILE A 141 0.25 -3.00 -17.71
N SER A 142 0.11 -4.26 -17.27
CA SER A 142 1.19 -5.24 -17.31
C SER A 142 1.66 -5.63 -18.72
N LYS A 143 0.86 -5.33 -19.73
CA LYS A 143 1.18 -5.60 -21.15
C LYS A 143 1.67 -4.36 -21.90
N ARG A 144 1.63 -3.19 -21.26
CA ARG A 144 2.07 -1.94 -21.91
C ARG A 144 3.57 -1.92 -22.08
N THR A 145 4.01 -1.54 -23.27
CA THR A 145 5.40 -1.17 -23.56
C THR A 145 5.52 0.35 -23.64
N GLY A 146 6.71 0.86 -23.36
CA GLY A 146 6.95 2.30 -23.33
C GLY A 146 8.25 2.65 -22.62
N LYS A 147 8.48 3.93 -22.38
CA LYS A 147 9.67 4.45 -21.71
C LYS A 147 9.36 5.59 -20.76
N MET A 148 10.24 5.82 -19.81
CA MET A 148 10.15 6.98 -18.94
C MET A 148 10.64 8.24 -19.66
N VAL A 149 9.82 9.28 -19.64
CA VAL A 149 10.13 10.60 -20.19
C VAL A 149 9.73 11.66 -19.16
N ASN A 150 10.66 12.44 -18.68
CA ASN A 150 10.43 13.50 -17.69
C ASN A 150 9.59 13.05 -16.47
N GLY A 151 9.93 11.89 -15.90
CA GLY A 151 9.24 11.35 -14.73
C GLY A 151 7.89 10.66 -15.01
N THR A 152 7.44 10.62 -16.25
CA THR A 152 6.17 9.99 -16.66
C THR A 152 6.43 8.82 -17.61
N PHE A 153 5.68 7.71 -17.43
CA PHE A 153 5.72 6.59 -18.37
C PHE A 153 4.92 6.95 -19.63
N VAL A 154 5.61 7.05 -20.76
CA VAL A 154 5.00 7.28 -22.07
C VAL A 154 4.85 5.95 -22.77
N LYS A 155 3.59 5.55 -23.03
CA LYS A 155 3.24 4.34 -23.76
C LYS A 155 3.69 4.44 -25.21
N ASP A 156 4.17 3.32 -25.81
CA ASP A 156 4.39 3.24 -27.24
C ASP A 156 3.03 3.41 -27.99
N ALA A 157 3.07 3.97 -29.18
CA ALA A 157 1.88 4.01 -30.06
C ALA A 157 1.46 2.58 -30.43
N ASP A 158 0.16 2.35 -30.46
CA ASP A 158 -0.43 1.07 -30.87
C ASP A 158 -0.22 0.86 -32.36
#